data_feedae340318515b3df6cf77ed574c96
#
_entry.id   feedae340318515b3df6cf77ed574c96
#
_cell.length_a   1.000
_cell.length_b   1.000
_cell.length_c   1.000
_cell.angle_alpha   90.00
_cell.angle_beta   90.00
_cell.angle_gamma   90.00
#
_symmetry.space_group_name_H-M   'P 1'
#
loop_
_entity.id
_entity.type
_entity.pdbx_description
1 polymer ?
#
loop_
_entity_poly.entity_id
_entity_poly.type
_entity_poly.pdbx_seq_one_letter_code
_entity_poly.pdbx_strand_id
1 'polypeptide(L)'
;VAMLGARPRYLSCACIIEEGLELSILDRVVADMAAAAQTAGVHIVTGDTKVVPRGMCDKIFINTTGVGEIFASPVPSGHAARPGDAVLVSGALGDHGLTVMGSREGLSFLTDVASDSAPLNHMIADIITACGEVHVLRDPTRGGLATTLNEIAEQSSVCIDIEESLLPVHESVRNGCSFLGLDPLY
;
A
#
# COMPACT_ATOMS: atom_id res chain seq x y z
N VAL A 1 -0.78 -9.29 -3.10
CA VAL A 1 -0.53 -10.76 -3.05
C VAL A 1 -0.45 -11.21 -1.60
N ALA A 2 0.39 -10.59 -0.76
CA ALA A 2 0.53 -11.00 0.65
C ALA A 2 -0.78 -10.95 1.44
N MET A 3 -1.64 -9.96 1.19
CA MET A 3 -2.96 -9.84 1.83
C MET A 3 -3.93 -10.99 1.50
N LEU A 4 -3.59 -11.81 0.52
CA LEU A 4 -4.32 -13.06 0.20
C LEU A 4 -3.74 -14.29 0.91
N GLY A 5 -2.86 -14.12 1.89
CA GLY A 5 -2.16 -15.23 2.55
C GLY A 5 -1.21 -15.98 1.61
N ALA A 6 -0.66 -15.28 0.61
CA ALA A 6 0.21 -15.86 -0.40
C ALA A 6 1.62 -15.26 -0.35
N ARG A 7 2.62 -16.07 -0.64
CA ARG A 7 3.99 -15.60 -0.88
C ARG A 7 4.12 -15.14 -2.32
N PRO A 8 4.41 -13.85 -2.55
CA PRO A 8 4.63 -13.35 -3.90
C PRO A 8 5.87 -14.01 -4.51
N ARG A 9 5.80 -14.31 -5.80
CA ARG A 9 6.89 -14.94 -6.56
C ARG A 9 7.28 -14.13 -7.77
N TYR A 10 6.28 -13.73 -8.56
CA TYR A 10 6.50 -13.11 -9.85
C TYR A 10 5.62 -11.88 -10.02
N LEU A 11 6.15 -10.90 -10.75
CA LEU A 11 5.44 -9.72 -11.18
C LEU A 11 5.51 -9.59 -12.70
N SER A 12 4.44 -9.12 -13.30
CA SER A 12 4.49 -8.44 -14.59
C SER A 12 4.56 -6.94 -14.37
N CYS A 13 5.18 -6.21 -15.31
CA CYS A 13 5.28 -4.77 -15.26
C CYS A 13 4.99 -4.16 -16.62
N ALA A 14 3.90 -3.43 -16.75
CA ALA A 14 3.58 -2.64 -17.95
C ALA A 14 3.87 -1.16 -17.70
N CYS A 15 4.55 -0.52 -18.65
CA CYS A 15 4.88 0.90 -18.60
C CYS A 15 4.23 1.64 -19.77
N ILE A 16 3.50 2.74 -19.47
CA ILE A 16 3.06 3.72 -20.48
C ILE A 16 3.91 4.96 -20.27
N ILE A 17 4.69 5.34 -21.28
CA ILE A 17 5.68 6.40 -21.18
C ILE A 17 5.29 7.52 -22.14
N GLU A 18 5.27 8.74 -21.63
CA GLU A 18 5.05 9.94 -22.44
C GLU A 18 6.28 10.26 -23.28
N GLU A 19 6.06 10.61 -24.56
CA GLU A 19 7.12 11.11 -25.46
C GLU A 19 7.82 12.32 -24.86
N GLY A 20 9.16 12.25 -24.76
CA GLY A 20 10.00 13.30 -24.19
C GLY A 20 10.32 13.11 -22.71
N LEU A 21 9.93 11.98 -22.08
CA LEU A 21 10.44 11.63 -20.77
C LEU A 21 11.97 11.45 -20.85
N GLU A 22 12.69 12.10 -19.93
CA GLU A 22 14.15 11.98 -19.86
C GLU A 22 14.56 10.54 -19.48
N LEU A 23 15.51 9.97 -20.22
CA LEU A 23 16.02 8.61 -19.95
C LEU A 23 16.59 8.48 -18.53
N SER A 24 17.20 9.52 -18.01
CA SER A 24 17.72 9.56 -16.63
C SER A 24 16.62 9.35 -15.56
N ILE A 25 15.39 9.79 -15.84
CA ILE A 25 14.24 9.54 -14.95
C ILE A 25 13.82 8.08 -15.07
N LEU A 26 13.74 7.56 -16.30
CA LEU A 26 13.39 6.17 -16.53
C LEU A 26 14.41 5.22 -15.88
N ASP A 27 15.71 5.51 -16.02
CA ASP A 27 16.78 4.71 -15.40
C ASP A 27 16.65 4.64 -13.87
N ARG A 28 16.33 5.77 -13.21
CA ARG A 28 16.08 5.80 -11.78
C ARG A 28 14.85 4.97 -11.39
N VAL A 29 13.75 5.13 -12.12
CA VAL A 29 12.52 4.35 -11.87
C VAL A 29 12.79 2.85 -11.98
N VAL A 30 13.52 2.43 -13.02
CA VAL A 30 13.86 1.01 -13.21
C VAL A 30 14.78 0.50 -12.10
N ALA A 31 15.76 1.32 -11.67
CA ALA A 31 16.65 0.97 -10.57
C ALA A 31 15.89 0.81 -9.24
N ASP A 32 14.98 1.73 -8.93
CA ASP A 32 14.14 1.68 -7.72
C ASP A 32 13.19 0.48 -7.74
N MET A 33 12.59 0.17 -8.91
CA MET A 33 11.77 -1.02 -9.09
C MET A 33 12.56 -2.30 -8.86
N ALA A 34 13.79 -2.38 -9.38
CA ALA A 34 14.67 -3.54 -9.18
C ALA A 34 15.04 -3.72 -7.71
N ALA A 35 15.37 -2.62 -7.01
CA ALA A 35 15.68 -2.64 -5.58
C ALA A 35 14.47 -3.07 -4.74
N ALA A 36 13.28 -2.56 -5.04
CA ALA A 36 12.04 -2.95 -4.36
C ALA A 36 11.69 -4.42 -4.60
N ALA A 37 11.83 -4.91 -5.82
CA ALA A 37 11.62 -6.31 -6.17
C ALA A 37 12.61 -7.23 -5.43
N GLN A 38 13.87 -6.84 -5.34
CA GLN A 38 14.89 -7.55 -4.58
C GLN A 38 14.56 -7.61 -3.08
N THR A 39 14.16 -6.48 -2.49
CA THR A 39 13.76 -6.40 -1.08
C THR A 39 12.53 -7.28 -0.80
N ALA A 40 11.57 -7.31 -1.71
CA ALA A 40 10.39 -8.17 -1.60
C ALA A 40 10.66 -9.65 -1.91
N GLY A 41 11.82 -9.99 -2.48
CA GLY A 41 12.16 -11.35 -2.90
C GLY A 41 11.31 -11.84 -4.08
N VAL A 42 10.93 -10.94 -4.99
CA VAL A 42 10.12 -11.25 -6.17
C VAL A 42 10.88 -10.99 -7.46
N HIS A 43 10.47 -11.67 -8.54
CA HIS A 43 11.06 -11.47 -9.86
C HIS A 43 10.07 -10.81 -10.80
N ILE A 44 10.50 -9.73 -11.48
CA ILE A 44 9.76 -9.16 -12.60
C ILE A 44 10.11 -10.02 -13.82
N VAL A 45 9.17 -10.85 -14.28
CA VAL A 45 9.43 -11.89 -15.28
C VAL A 45 8.91 -11.55 -16.68
N THR A 46 8.03 -10.56 -16.75
CA THR A 46 7.47 -10.10 -18.03
C THR A 46 7.00 -8.66 -17.91
N GLY A 47 6.88 -7.99 -19.03
CA GLY A 47 6.37 -6.63 -19.10
C GLY A 47 6.08 -6.22 -20.51
N ASP A 48 5.53 -5.03 -20.64
CA ASP A 48 5.31 -4.37 -21.92
C ASP A 48 5.55 -2.86 -21.76
N THR A 49 5.96 -2.21 -22.84
CA THR A 49 6.20 -0.77 -22.86
C THR A 49 5.50 -0.13 -24.04
N LYS A 50 4.65 0.85 -23.74
CA LYS A 50 3.98 1.68 -24.75
C LYS A 50 4.43 3.12 -24.62
N VAL A 51 4.95 3.70 -25.68
CA VAL A 51 5.19 5.15 -25.78
C VAL A 51 3.94 5.81 -26.36
N VAL A 52 3.49 6.88 -25.71
CA VAL A 52 2.33 7.68 -26.14
C VAL A 52 2.77 9.12 -26.44
N PRO A 53 2.04 9.86 -27.31
CA PRO A 53 2.34 11.25 -27.59
C PRO A 53 2.31 12.13 -26.34
N ARG A 54 3.01 13.25 -26.39
CA ARG A 54 3.02 14.27 -25.31
C ARG A 54 1.61 14.73 -24.96
N GLY A 55 1.30 14.80 -23.66
CA GLY A 55 -0.01 15.15 -23.11
C GLY A 55 -1.00 14.00 -23.01
N MET A 56 -0.62 12.78 -23.41
CA MET A 56 -1.48 11.59 -23.31
C MET A 56 -1.22 10.74 -22.07
N CYS A 57 -0.23 11.13 -21.26
CA CYS A 57 0.14 10.47 -20.01
C CYS A 57 0.80 11.51 -19.10
N ASP A 58 0.75 11.33 -17.80
CA ASP A 58 1.50 12.16 -16.85
C ASP A 58 2.91 11.55 -16.68
N LYS A 59 3.77 11.77 -17.66
CA LYS A 59 5.15 11.27 -17.76
C LYS A 59 5.27 9.76 -17.86
N ILE A 60 4.87 9.02 -16.82
CA ILE A 60 4.95 7.56 -16.81
C ILE A 60 3.84 6.97 -15.93
N PHE A 61 3.13 5.99 -16.46
CA PHE A 61 2.25 5.12 -15.69
C PHE A 61 2.84 3.72 -15.64
N ILE A 62 2.87 3.16 -14.42
CA ILE A 62 3.38 1.82 -14.18
C ILE A 62 2.25 0.98 -13.60
N ASN A 63 1.98 -0.16 -14.23
CA ASN A 63 1.02 -1.14 -13.77
C ASN A 63 1.71 -2.47 -13.53
N THR A 64 1.52 -3.02 -12.33
CA THR A 64 2.09 -4.32 -11.95
C THR A 64 0.99 -5.31 -11.60
N THR A 65 1.21 -6.58 -11.98
CA THR A 65 0.36 -7.69 -11.56
C THR A 65 1.22 -8.73 -10.88
N GLY A 66 0.82 -9.14 -9.67
CA GLY A 66 1.56 -10.11 -8.87
C GLY A 66 0.94 -11.50 -8.89
N VAL A 67 1.80 -12.52 -8.96
CA VAL A 67 1.44 -13.93 -8.79
C VAL A 67 2.20 -14.49 -7.60
N GLY A 68 1.51 -15.29 -6.78
CA GLY A 68 2.09 -15.89 -5.59
C GLY A 68 1.49 -17.25 -5.27
N GLU A 69 2.07 -17.92 -4.31
CA GLU A 69 1.70 -19.22 -3.82
C GLU A 69 1.00 -19.08 -2.47
N ILE A 70 -0.26 -19.49 -2.39
CA ILE A 70 -1.04 -19.48 -1.16
C ILE A 70 -0.42 -20.47 -0.17
N PHE A 71 -0.12 -20.00 1.04
CA PHE A 71 0.43 -20.83 2.11
C PHE A 71 -0.38 -20.73 3.41
N ALA A 72 -1.22 -19.70 3.55
CA ALA A 72 -2.09 -19.55 4.70
C ALA A 72 -3.22 -20.58 4.70
N SER A 73 -3.52 -21.14 5.86
CA SER A 73 -4.66 -22.04 6.06
C SER A 73 -5.24 -21.83 7.45
N PRO A 74 -6.45 -21.26 7.58
CA PRO A 74 -7.35 -20.79 6.51
C PRO A 74 -6.78 -19.62 5.71
N VAL A 75 -7.29 -19.41 4.50
CA VAL A 75 -6.95 -18.24 3.67
C VAL A 75 -7.66 -17.00 4.24
N PRO A 76 -6.94 -15.90 4.52
CA PRO A 76 -7.56 -14.66 5.00
C PRO A 76 -8.58 -14.11 4.00
N SER A 77 -9.68 -13.60 4.52
CA SER A 77 -10.78 -13.05 3.70
C SER A 77 -11.49 -11.91 4.42
N GLY A 78 -11.95 -10.89 3.69
CA GLY A 78 -12.77 -9.81 4.25
C GLY A 78 -14.07 -10.26 4.90
N HIS A 79 -14.52 -11.48 4.63
CA HIS A 79 -15.71 -12.10 5.25
C HIS A 79 -15.41 -12.93 6.50
N ALA A 80 -14.17 -12.99 6.95
CA ALA A 80 -13.75 -13.92 7.98
C ALA A 80 -13.52 -13.28 9.36
N ALA A 81 -13.74 -11.98 9.53
CA ALA A 81 -13.62 -11.33 10.84
C ALA A 81 -14.65 -11.87 11.83
N ARG A 82 -14.26 -12.01 13.09
CA ARG A 82 -15.07 -12.62 14.15
C ARG A 82 -15.09 -11.75 15.39
N PRO A 83 -16.18 -11.78 16.19
CA PRO A 83 -16.17 -11.16 17.51
C PRO A 83 -15.01 -11.68 18.36
N GLY A 84 -14.28 -10.75 18.98
CA GLY A 84 -13.09 -11.05 19.78
C GLY A 84 -11.76 -10.96 19.01
N ASP A 85 -11.78 -10.70 17.70
CA ASP A 85 -10.58 -10.42 16.94
C ASP A 85 -9.95 -9.08 17.37
N ALA A 86 -8.62 -9.05 17.40
CA ALA A 86 -7.86 -7.83 17.59
C ALA A 86 -7.56 -7.18 16.23
N VAL A 87 -7.75 -5.87 16.14
CA VAL A 87 -7.35 -5.08 14.98
C VAL A 87 -5.92 -4.60 15.17
N LEU A 88 -5.03 -4.96 14.23
CA LEU A 88 -3.63 -4.55 14.25
C LEU A 88 -3.33 -3.74 12.99
N VAL A 89 -2.46 -2.75 13.11
CA VAL A 89 -1.95 -1.97 12.00
C VAL A 89 -0.43 -2.05 11.94
N SER A 90 0.13 -2.20 10.76
CA SER A 90 1.56 -2.46 10.55
C SER A 90 2.47 -1.24 10.72
N GLY A 91 1.90 -0.05 10.75
CA GLY A 91 2.66 1.20 10.85
C GLY A 91 1.75 2.40 11.06
N ALA A 92 2.33 3.60 10.97
CA ALA A 92 1.58 4.84 11.10
C ALA A 92 0.62 5.07 9.93
N LEU A 93 -0.41 5.88 10.16
CA LEU A 93 -1.45 6.19 9.18
C LEU A 93 -1.25 7.60 8.61
N GLY A 94 -1.58 7.78 7.33
CA GLY A 94 -1.63 9.07 6.65
C GLY A 94 -0.30 9.56 6.06
N ASP A 95 0.83 8.92 6.36
CA ASP A 95 2.16 9.34 5.89
C ASP A 95 2.24 9.41 4.35
N HIS A 96 1.84 8.35 3.65
CA HIS A 96 1.90 8.30 2.18
C HIS A 96 1.02 9.37 1.52
N GLY A 97 -0.23 9.48 1.97
CA GLY A 97 -1.18 10.46 1.41
C GLY A 97 -0.66 11.88 1.54
N LEU A 98 -0.18 12.24 2.71
CA LEU A 98 0.35 13.57 2.99
C LEU A 98 1.66 13.85 2.23
N THR A 99 2.55 12.85 2.11
CA THR A 99 3.79 12.96 1.32
C THR A 99 3.51 13.22 -0.16
N VAL A 100 2.57 12.48 -0.75
CA VAL A 100 2.18 12.66 -2.16
C VAL A 100 1.54 14.02 -2.39
N MET A 101 0.62 14.43 -1.50
CA MET A 101 -0.03 15.74 -1.58
C MET A 101 0.99 16.88 -1.43
N GLY A 102 1.87 16.80 -0.44
CA GLY A 102 2.93 17.77 -0.22
C GLY A 102 3.84 17.94 -1.44
N SER A 103 4.20 16.83 -2.07
CA SER A 103 5.02 16.85 -3.29
C SER A 103 4.29 17.48 -4.49
N ARG A 104 2.99 17.21 -4.66
CA ARG A 104 2.20 17.73 -5.78
C ARG A 104 1.90 19.21 -5.65
N GLU A 105 1.56 19.65 -4.45
CA GLU A 105 1.18 21.04 -4.17
C GLU A 105 2.38 21.94 -3.81
N GLY A 106 3.59 21.39 -3.78
CA GLY A 106 4.81 22.13 -3.44
C GLY A 106 4.85 22.62 -1.98
N LEU A 107 4.23 21.88 -1.06
CA LEU A 107 4.11 22.24 0.35
C LEU A 107 5.41 21.90 1.09
N SER A 108 6.36 22.83 1.07
CA SER A 108 7.71 22.64 1.63
C SER A 108 7.75 22.38 3.14
N PHE A 109 6.69 22.72 3.88
CA PHE A 109 6.60 22.47 5.32
C PHE A 109 6.28 20.99 5.67
N LEU A 110 5.99 20.17 4.67
CA LEU A 110 5.76 18.72 4.84
C LEU A 110 7.00 17.87 4.49
N THR A 111 8.17 18.48 4.42
CA THR A 111 9.41 17.80 3.99
C THR A 111 9.87 16.69 4.94
N ASP A 112 9.43 16.72 6.20
CA ASP A 112 9.83 15.74 7.22
C ASP A 112 8.94 14.47 7.21
N VAL A 113 7.88 14.46 6.39
CA VAL A 113 7.00 13.30 6.24
C VAL A 113 7.46 12.48 5.04
N ALA A 114 7.80 11.22 5.28
CA ALA A 114 8.19 10.26 4.24
C ALA A 114 7.08 9.22 4.04
N SER A 115 6.94 8.72 2.81
CA SER A 115 5.99 7.65 2.51
C SER A 115 6.32 6.38 3.32
N ASP A 116 5.29 5.76 3.88
CA ASP A 116 5.33 4.47 4.58
C ASP A 116 5.24 3.26 3.64
N SER A 117 5.24 3.47 2.32
CA SER A 117 5.18 2.38 1.34
C SER A 117 6.36 1.41 1.51
N ALA A 118 6.06 0.16 1.81
CA ALA A 118 7.04 -0.89 2.03
C ALA A 118 6.54 -2.28 1.60
N PRO A 119 7.42 -3.20 1.21
CA PRO A 119 7.03 -4.59 0.98
C PRO A 119 6.78 -5.30 2.33
N LEU A 120 5.52 -5.61 2.61
CA LEU A 120 5.09 -6.23 3.87
C LEU A 120 5.02 -7.77 3.82
N ASN A 121 5.37 -8.38 2.70
CA ASN A 121 5.21 -9.82 2.47
C ASN A 121 5.97 -10.71 3.46
N HIS A 122 7.15 -10.28 3.90
CA HIS A 122 7.92 -11.03 4.91
C HIS A 122 7.25 -10.96 6.27
N MET A 123 6.87 -9.75 6.72
CA MET A 123 6.16 -9.55 7.98
C MET A 123 4.85 -10.33 8.01
N ILE A 124 4.06 -10.30 6.94
CA ILE A 124 2.80 -11.06 6.85
C ILE A 124 3.07 -12.57 6.92
N ALA A 125 4.12 -13.07 6.27
CA ALA A 125 4.48 -14.48 6.36
C ALA A 125 4.86 -14.88 7.79
N ASP A 126 5.58 -14.03 8.51
CA ASP A 126 5.95 -14.26 9.91
C ASP A 126 4.72 -14.24 10.83
N ILE A 127 3.81 -13.27 10.64
CA ILE A 127 2.55 -13.19 11.40
C ILE A 127 1.71 -14.46 11.20
N ILE A 128 1.47 -14.87 9.97
CA ILE A 128 0.69 -16.09 9.66
C ILE A 128 1.35 -17.32 10.27
N THR A 129 2.68 -17.40 10.20
CA THR A 129 3.42 -18.53 10.77
C THR A 129 3.36 -18.56 12.30
N ALA A 130 3.42 -17.40 12.94
CA ALA A 130 3.42 -17.28 14.39
C ALA A 130 2.01 -17.45 15.01
N CYS A 131 0.99 -16.86 14.38
CA CYS A 131 -0.38 -16.88 14.89
C CYS A 131 -1.16 -18.13 14.50
N GLY A 132 -0.79 -18.77 13.38
CA GLY A 132 -1.49 -19.93 12.83
C GLY A 132 -2.81 -19.58 12.14
N GLU A 133 -3.66 -18.75 12.75
CA GLU A 133 -4.94 -18.31 12.19
C GLU A 133 -4.99 -16.79 12.12
N VAL A 134 -5.09 -16.26 10.90
CA VAL A 134 -5.28 -14.83 10.62
C VAL A 134 -6.55 -14.70 9.80
N HIS A 135 -7.57 -14.02 10.32
CA HIS A 135 -8.88 -13.99 9.69
C HIS A 135 -8.94 -13.03 8.50
N VAL A 136 -8.42 -11.82 8.67
CA VAL A 136 -8.47 -10.76 7.66
C VAL A 136 -7.10 -10.11 7.51
N LEU A 137 -6.71 -9.86 6.27
CA LEU A 137 -5.58 -9.00 5.90
C LEU A 137 -6.05 -8.02 4.84
N ARG A 138 -5.79 -6.74 5.04
CA ARG A 138 -6.22 -5.69 4.12
C ARG A 138 -5.26 -4.51 4.15
N ASP A 139 -4.96 -3.98 2.98
CA ASP A 139 -4.21 -2.75 2.79
C ASP A 139 -5.20 -1.57 2.72
N PRO A 140 -5.13 -0.58 3.64
CA PRO A 140 -6.02 0.57 3.67
C PRO A 140 -5.55 1.63 2.65
N THR A 141 -5.82 1.42 1.37
CA THR A 141 -5.39 2.33 0.30
C THR A 141 -6.40 3.46 0.04
N ARG A 142 -7.50 3.18 -0.66
CA ARG A 142 -8.52 4.19 -0.98
C ARG A 142 -9.52 4.32 0.15
N GLY A 143 -9.78 5.58 0.59
CA GLY A 143 -10.67 5.87 1.70
C GLY A 143 -10.09 5.50 3.07
N GLY A 144 -8.79 5.20 3.12
CA GLY A 144 -8.02 4.98 4.33
C GLY A 144 -8.51 3.85 5.22
N LEU A 145 -8.16 3.95 6.50
CA LEU A 145 -8.54 2.98 7.52
C LEU A 145 -10.06 2.95 7.74
N ALA A 146 -10.71 4.11 7.72
CA ALA A 146 -12.14 4.22 7.98
C ALA A 146 -12.97 3.40 6.97
N THR A 147 -12.72 3.57 5.68
CA THR A 147 -13.43 2.80 4.63
C THR A 147 -13.10 1.31 4.74
N THR A 148 -11.83 0.97 4.93
CA THR A 148 -11.39 -0.43 5.02
C THR A 148 -12.07 -1.17 6.18
N LEU A 149 -12.15 -0.57 7.37
CA LEU A 149 -12.81 -1.20 8.51
C LEU A 149 -14.33 -1.32 8.31
N ASN A 150 -14.98 -0.33 7.68
CA ASN A 150 -16.40 -0.42 7.34
C ASN A 150 -16.66 -1.56 6.34
N GLU A 151 -15.85 -1.70 5.30
CA GLU A 151 -15.96 -2.80 4.34
C GLU A 151 -15.83 -4.17 5.03
N ILE A 152 -14.86 -4.34 5.93
CA ILE A 152 -14.65 -5.58 6.69
C ILE A 152 -15.85 -5.86 7.61
N ALA A 153 -16.33 -4.83 8.32
CA ALA A 153 -17.46 -4.95 9.23
C ALA A 153 -18.73 -5.40 8.49
N GLU A 154 -19.00 -4.78 7.34
CA GLU A 154 -20.13 -5.16 6.48
C GLU A 154 -20.01 -6.58 5.94
N GLN A 155 -18.85 -6.91 5.33
CA GLN A 155 -18.61 -8.22 4.73
C GLN A 155 -18.69 -9.37 5.75
N SER A 156 -18.21 -9.13 6.97
CA SER A 156 -18.18 -10.12 8.04
C SER A 156 -19.42 -10.07 8.94
N SER A 157 -20.31 -9.08 8.77
CA SER A 157 -21.47 -8.83 9.64
C SER A 157 -21.10 -8.69 11.12
N VAL A 158 -20.02 -7.94 11.41
CA VAL A 158 -19.52 -7.65 12.75
C VAL A 158 -19.49 -6.14 13.01
N CYS A 159 -19.42 -5.76 14.29
CA CYS A 159 -19.08 -4.40 14.69
C CYS A 159 -17.57 -4.33 14.99
N ILE A 160 -16.93 -3.26 14.55
CA ILE A 160 -15.53 -2.99 14.83
C ILE A 160 -15.47 -1.71 15.67
N ASP A 161 -15.01 -1.86 16.92
CA ASP A 161 -14.79 -0.74 17.82
C ASP A 161 -13.29 -0.42 17.86
N ILE A 162 -12.96 0.85 17.62
CA ILE A 162 -11.57 1.35 17.69
C ILE A 162 -11.48 2.49 18.69
N GLU A 163 -10.35 2.57 19.37
CA GLU A 163 -10.02 3.69 20.23
C GLU A 163 -9.10 4.66 19.49
N GLU A 164 -9.60 5.84 19.17
CA GLU A 164 -8.89 6.83 18.37
C GLU A 164 -7.53 7.22 18.96
N SER A 165 -7.43 7.27 20.28
CA SER A 165 -6.19 7.60 21.00
C SER A 165 -5.07 6.57 20.79
N LEU A 166 -5.40 5.35 20.39
CA LEU A 166 -4.45 4.27 20.12
C LEU A 166 -4.02 4.19 18.66
N LEU A 167 -4.63 4.98 17.77
CA LEU A 167 -4.27 4.98 16.36
C LEU A 167 -2.88 5.60 16.14
N PRO A 168 -1.96 4.88 15.50
CA PRO A 168 -0.62 5.39 15.25
C PRO A 168 -0.64 6.42 14.11
N VAL A 169 -0.71 7.68 14.46
CA VAL A 169 -0.60 8.81 13.52
C VAL A 169 0.51 9.73 14.02
N HIS A 170 1.50 10.00 13.18
CA HIS A 170 2.58 10.90 13.54
C HIS A 170 2.06 12.33 13.76
N GLU A 171 2.69 13.07 14.69
CA GLU A 171 2.29 14.44 15.00
C GLU A 171 2.38 15.36 13.77
N SER A 172 3.41 15.19 12.95
CA SER A 172 3.58 15.91 11.69
C SER A 172 2.40 15.66 10.72
N VAL A 173 1.88 14.44 10.67
CA VAL A 173 0.70 14.08 9.86
C VAL A 173 -0.57 14.70 10.44
N ARG A 174 -0.78 14.62 11.77
CA ARG A 174 -1.92 15.29 12.42
C ARG A 174 -1.96 16.79 12.15
N ASN A 175 -0.80 17.44 12.29
CA ASN A 175 -0.68 18.87 12.05
C ASN A 175 -0.90 19.23 10.56
N GLY A 176 -0.31 18.48 9.65
CA GLY A 176 -0.51 18.66 8.21
C GLY A 176 -1.96 18.47 7.78
N CYS A 177 -2.60 17.38 8.23
CA CYS A 177 -4.01 17.12 7.97
C CYS A 177 -4.91 18.21 8.54
N SER A 178 -4.67 18.63 9.78
CA SER A 178 -5.42 19.73 10.42
C SER A 178 -5.32 21.03 9.63
N PHE A 179 -4.11 21.38 9.16
CA PHE A 179 -3.88 22.56 8.33
C PHE A 179 -4.63 22.51 6.99
N LEU A 180 -4.71 21.33 6.39
CA LEU A 180 -5.35 21.10 5.09
C LEU A 180 -6.85 20.79 5.20
N GLY A 181 -7.41 20.66 6.41
CA GLY A 181 -8.79 20.26 6.63
C GLY A 181 -9.06 18.80 6.26
N LEU A 182 -8.08 17.92 6.41
CA LEU A 182 -8.15 16.50 6.10
C LEU A 182 -8.24 15.66 7.37
N ASP A 183 -8.79 14.46 7.24
CA ASP A 183 -8.80 13.44 8.28
C ASP A 183 -7.73 12.38 7.95
N PRO A 184 -6.77 12.10 8.85
CA PRO A 184 -5.71 11.12 8.59
C PRO A 184 -6.22 9.67 8.46
N LEU A 185 -7.48 9.41 8.79
CA LEU A 185 -8.10 8.08 8.68
C LEU A 185 -8.76 7.81 7.32
N TYR A 186 -8.83 8.86 6.46
CA TYR A 186 -9.43 8.80 5.12
C TYR A 186 -8.40 8.84 4.00
#